data_a162fba3ac63c7cf9d92480e0cef1057
#
_entry.id   a162fba3ac63c7cf9d92480e0cef1057
#
_cell.length_a   1.000
_cell.length_b   1.000
_cell.length_c   1.000
_cell.angle_alpha   90.00
_cell.angle_beta   90.00
_cell.angle_gamma   90.00
#
_symmetry.space_group_name_H-M   'P 1'
#
loop_
_entity.id
_entity.type
_entity.pdbx_description
1 polymer ?
#
loop_
_entity_poly.entity_id
_entity_poly.type
_entity_poly.pdbx_seq_one_letter_code
_entity_poly.pdbx_strand_id
1 'polypeptide(L)'
;MGALIAILCCLVALSWRAALIGVCHSVYRRGCDWVNSEVIVGPAPRLLFAIFKQYIGFRFEGDYTLTDQLPEQYLVISNHQSILDIVVHMNYYNGTRLRFVSKEELGRNVPLVSPMLKSGKHCLVKRTGSPMQAMKAVDKFADYVS
;
A
#
# COMPACT_ATOMS: atom_id res chain seq x y z
N MET A 1 -8.75 21.79 -13.32
CA MET A 1 -7.37 22.26 -12.93
C MET A 1 -6.88 21.51 -11.68
N GLY A 2 -7.59 21.52 -10.56
CA GLY A 2 -7.14 20.89 -9.31
C GLY A 2 -6.76 19.40 -9.41
N ALA A 3 -7.56 18.60 -10.13
CA ALA A 3 -7.28 17.17 -10.30
C ALA A 3 -5.97 16.90 -11.07
N LEU A 4 -5.67 17.69 -12.10
CA LEU A 4 -4.40 17.57 -12.85
C LEU A 4 -3.19 17.90 -11.96
N ILE A 5 -3.31 18.96 -11.17
CA ILE A 5 -2.26 19.36 -10.23
C ILE A 5 -2.07 18.25 -9.17
N ALA A 6 -3.15 17.70 -8.63
CA ALA A 6 -3.08 16.60 -7.67
C ALA A 6 -2.37 15.38 -8.26
N ILE A 7 -2.73 14.97 -9.49
CA ILE A 7 -2.08 13.85 -10.19
C ILE A 7 -0.59 14.13 -10.37
N LEU A 8 -0.22 15.31 -10.83
CA LEU A 8 1.17 15.69 -11.03
C LEU A 8 1.96 15.66 -9.71
N CYS A 9 1.41 16.24 -8.64
CA CYS A 9 2.03 16.20 -7.31
C CYS A 9 2.20 14.76 -6.80
N CYS A 10 1.21 13.88 -7.01
CA CYS A 10 1.31 12.47 -6.65
C CYS A 10 2.41 11.76 -7.46
N LEU A 11 2.47 12.00 -8.77
CA LEU A 11 3.51 11.40 -9.62
C LEU A 11 4.91 11.86 -9.21
N VAL A 12 5.11 13.14 -8.92
CA VAL A 12 6.39 13.68 -8.45
C VAL A 12 6.76 13.06 -7.10
N ALA A 13 5.83 13.02 -6.15
CA ALA A 13 6.06 12.44 -4.83
C ALA A 13 6.40 10.95 -4.89
N LEU A 14 5.73 10.18 -5.74
CA LEU A 14 5.98 8.76 -5.92
C LEU A 14 7.29 8.51 -6.67
N SER A 15 7.60 9.29 -7.71
CA SER A 15 8.83 9.16 -8.50
C SER A 15 10.07 9.45 -7.66
N TRP A 16 10.04 10.50 -6.86
CA TRP A 16 11.12 10.82 -5.93
C TRP A 16 11.40 9.68 -4.95
N ARG A 17 10.35 9.08 -4.39
CA ARG A 17 10.47 7.96 -3.45
C ARG A 17 10.98 6.69 -4.12
N ALA A 18 10.53 6.42 -5.35
CA ALA A 18 11.04 5.30 -6.13
C ALA A 18 12.52 5.48 -6.48
N ALA A 19 12.96 6.70 -6.78
CA ALA A 19 14.36 7.02 -6.99
C ALA A 19 15.19 6.76 -5.72
N LEU A 20 14.70 7.18 -4.55
CA LEU A 20 15.34 6.89 -3.26
C LEU A 20 15.45 5.38 -2.99
N ILE A 21 14.38 4.60 -3.26
CA ILE A 21 14.41 3.13 -3.14
C ILE A 21 15.47 2.55 -4.07
N GLY A 22 15.52 3.02 -5.32
CA GLY A 22 16.49 2.58 -6.32
C GLY A 22 17.93 2.84 -5.89
N VAL A 23 18.22 4.04 -5.40
CA VAL A 23 19.53 4.42 -4.87
C VAL A 23 19.88 3.57 -3.64
N CYS A 24 18.96 3.44 -2.69
CA CYS A 24 19.17 2.62 -1.50
C CYS A 24 19.43 1.15 -1.87
N HIS A 25 18.69 0.60 -2.82
CA HIS A 25 18.87 -0.77 -3.28
C HIS A 25 20.21 -0.98 -4.02
N SER A 26 20.68 0.04 -4.73
CA SER A 26 21.98 0.02 -5.39
C SER A 26 23.17 0.07 -4.42
N VAL A 27 23.04 0.84 -3.34
CA VAL A 27 24.13 1.13 -2.39
C VAL A 27 24.10 0.19 -1.19
N TYR A 28 22.91 -0.19 -0.70
CA TYR A 28 22.74 -0.92 0.56
C TYR A 28 21.75 -2.08 0.42
N ARG A 29 22.25 -3.25 0.04
CA ARG A 29 21.41 -4.45 -0.16
C ARG A 29 20.64 -4.94 1.09
N ARG A 30 21.07 -4.65 2.30
CA ARG A 30 20.48 -5.18 3.55
C ARG A 30 19.72 -4.18 4.43
N GLY A 31 19.82 -2.88 4.17
CA GLY A 31 19.17 -1.83 4.97
C GLY A 31 17.91 -1.22 4.33
N CYS A 32 17.60 -1.63 3.10
CA CYS A 32 16.55 -0.98 2.31
C CYS A 32 15.14 -1.25 2.80
N ASP A 33 14.90 -2.38 3.45
CA ASP A 33 13.54 -2.73 3.92
C ASP A 33 13.09 -1.79 5.04
N TRP A 34 13.99 -1.44 5.95
CA TRP A 34 13.68 -0.48 7.01
C TRP A 34 13.47 0.93 6.45
N VAL A 35 14.39 1.41 5.59
CA VAL A 35 14.25 2.72 4.95
C VAL A 35 12.96 2.79 4.13
N ASN A 36 12.64 1.73 3.41
CA ASN A 36 11.43 1.66 2.63
C ASN A 36 10.17 1.67 3.52
N SER A 37 10.12 0.89 4.58
CA SER A 37 8.95 0.80 5.44
C SER A 37 8.73 2.06 6.29
N GLU A 38 9.78 2.60 6.92
CA GLU A 38 9.63 3.67 7.90
C GLU A 38 9.73 5.08 7.27
N VAL A 39 10.61 5.24 6.28
CA VAL A 39 10.87 6.57 5.71
C VAL A 39 10.03 6.84 4.46
N ILE A 40 9.80 5.83 3.65
CA ILE A 40 9.17 5.99 2.35
C ILE A 40 7.71 5.61 2.39
N VAL A 41 7.38 4.40 2.82
CA VAL A 41 6.00 3.89 2.82
C VAL A 41 5.18 4.53 3.96
N GLY A 42 5.75 4.68 5.14
CA GLY A 42 5.06 5.26 6.28
C GLY A 42 4.47 6.66 6.04
N PRO A 43 5.27 7.65 5.59
CA PRO A 43 4.77 9.02 5.31
C PRO A 43 3.99 9.16 3.99
N ALA A 44 4.12 8.21 3.05
CA ALA A 44 3.51 8.35 1.73
C ALA A 44 1.98 8.47 1.75
N PRO A 45 1.24 7.65 2.49
CA PRO A 45 -0.22 7.76 2.55
C PRO A 45 -0.69 9.10 3.08
N ARG A 46 -0.02 9.64 4.09
CA ARG A 46 -0.34 10.95 4.68
C ARG A 46 -0.14 12.07 3.68
N LEU A 47 0.96 12.02 2.91
CA LEU A 47 1.24 13.01 1.87
C LEU A 47 0.21 12.92 0.75
N LEU A 48 -0.10 11.72 0.26
CA LEU A 48 -1.13 11.52 -0.76
C LEU A 48 -2.50 11.99 -0.27
N PHE A 49 -2.84 11.69 0.97
CA PHE A 49 -4.10 12.13 1.58
C PHE A 49 -4.17 13.66 1.69
N ALA A 50 -3.09 14.32 2.08
CA ALA A 50 -3.00 15.77 2.13
C ALA A 50 -3.16 16.40 0.74
N ILE A 51 -2.54 15.81 -0.30
CA ILE A 51 -2.71 16.23 -1.69
C ILE A 51 -4.17 16.10 -2.14
N PHE A 52 -4.82 14.98 -1.86
CA PHE A 52 -6.22 14.76 -2.23
C PHE A 52 -7.15 15.73 -1.50
N LYS A 53 -6.91 15.96 -0.21
CA LYS A 53 -7.68 16.93 0.56
C LYS A 53 -7.55 18.35 -0.03
N GLN A 54 -6.32 18.76 -0.37
CA GLN A 54 -6.03 20.11 -0.82
C GLN A 54 -6.53 20.39 -2.26
N TYR A 55 -6.33 19.47 -3.19
CA TYR A 55 -6.54 19.73 -4.61
C TYR A 55 -7.82 19.12 -5.19
N ILE A 56 -8.36 18.10 -4.55
CA ILE A 56 -9.59 17.42 -5.01
C ILE A 56 -10.77 17.73 -4.06
N GLY A 57 -10.50 18.33 -2.90
CA GLY A 57 -11.52 18.58 -1.89
C GLY A 57 -12.00 17.29 -1.21
N PHE A 58 -11.15 16.26 -1.20
CA PHE A 58 -11.47 14.99 -0.59
C PHE A 58 -11.67 15.16 0.91
N ARG A 59 -12.82 14.75 1.42
CA ARG A 59 -13.14 14.76 2.85
C ARG A 59 -13.28 13.32 3.30
N PHE A 60 -12.61 13.00 4.38
CA PHE A 60 -12.70 11.71 5.02
C PHE A 60 -13.40 11.90 6.37
N GLU A 61 -14.54 11.25 6.53
CA GLU A 61 -15.26 11.18 7.78
C GLU A 61 -15.20 9.72 8.24
N GLY A 62 -14.57 9.48 9.37
CA GLY A 62 -14.38 8.15 9.92
C GLY A 62 -14.56 8.14 11.42
N ASP A 63 -15.11 7.04 11.92
CA ASP A 63 -15.13 6.77 13.34
C ASP A 63 -13.86 6.01 13.72
N TYR A 64 -13.06 6.61 14.58
CA TYR A 64 -11.76 6.07 15.04
C TYR A 64 -11.86 5.43 16.43
N THR A 65 -13.04 5.35 17.02
CA THR A 65 -13.22 4.90 18.40
C THR A 65 -12.72 3.48 18.66
N LEU A 66 -12.71 2.64 17.63
CA LEU A 66 -12.28 1.24 17.74
C LEU A 66 -10.80 1.03 17.36
N THR A 67 -10.12 2.02 16.79
CA THR A 67 -8.73 1.83 16.32
C THR A 67 -7.75 1.60 17.47
N ASP A 68 -7.99 2.21 18.61
CA ASP A 68 -7.13 2.08 19.79
C ASP A 68 -7.35 0.75 20.55
N GLN A 69 -8.41 0.01 20.20
CA GLN A 69 -8.80 -1.25 20.84
C GLN A 69 -8.49 -2.49 19.95
N LEU A 70 -7.83 -2.27 18.82
CA LEU A 70 -7.50 -3.36 17.91
C LEU A 70 -6.46 -4.31 18.55
N PRO A 71 -6.63 -5.62 18.37
CA PRO A 71 -5.63 -6.59 18.80
C PRO A 71 -4.33 -6.44 18.00
N GLU A 72 -3.23 -7.04 18.46
CA GLU A 72 -1.95 -6.99 17.76
C GLU A 72 -2.01 -7.56 16.32
N GLN A 73 -2.89 -8.54 16.12
CA GLN A 73 -3.12 -9.13 14.80
C GLN A 73 -4.61 -9.10 14.47
N TYR A 74 -4.95 -8.57 13.33
CA TYR A 74 -6.32 -8.48 12.85
C TYR A 74 -6.40 -8.51 11.32
N LEU A 75 -7.54 -8.92 10.81
CA LEU A 75 -7.85 -8.93 9.39
C LEU A 75 -8.87 -7.82 9.07
N VAL A 76 -8.51 -6.96 8.13
CA VAL A 76 -9.41 -5.92 7.62
C VAL A 76 -10.09 -6.42 6.35
N ILE A 77 -11.39 -6.45 6.35
CA ILE A 77 -12.21 -6.75 5.17
C ILE A 77 -13.02 -5.51 4.84
N SER A 78 -12.90 -5.03 3.61
CA SER A 78 -13.62 -3.85 3.16
C SER A 78 -14.04 -3.98 1.70
N ASN A 79 -15.05 -3.21 1.31
CA ASN A 79 -15.40 -3.05 -0.09
C ASN A 79 -14.28 -2.28 -0.79
N HIS A 80 -13.82 -2.79 -1.93
CA HIS A 80 -12.78 -2.15 -2.73
C HIS A 80 -13.38 -1.64 -4.04
N GLN A 81 -13.52 -0.32 -4.14
CA GLN A 81 -14.10 0.36 -5.29
C GLN A 81 -13.10 1.24 -6.04
N SER A 82 -12.03 1.65 -5.36
CA SER A 82 -11.06 2.59 -5.89
C SER A 82 -9.65 2.32 -5.38
N ILE A 83 -8.65 2.70 -6.15
CA ILE A 83 -7.25 2.71 -5.69
C ILE A 83 -7.04 3.63 -4.48
N LEU A 84 -7.95 4.59 -4.28
CA LEU A 84 -7.93 5.51 -3.13
C LEU A 84 -8.19 4.77 -1.81
N ASP A 85 -8.90 3.64 -1.84
CA ASP A 85 -9.20 2.85 -0.65
C ASP A 85 -7.92 2.41 0.06
N ILE A 86 -6.86 2.13 -0.69
CA ILE A 86 -5.54 1.79 -0.14
C ILE A 86 -5.00 2.94 0.71
N VAL A 87 -5.05 4.17 0.17
CA VAL A 87 -4.57 5.37 0.87
C VAL A 87 -5.43 5.66 2.09
N VAL A 88 -6.75 5.48 1.97
CA VAL A 88 -7.70 5.65 3.07
C VAL A 88 -7.38 4.67 4.20
N HIS A 89 -7.24 3.38 3.90
CA HIS A 89 -6.91 2.37 4.92
C HIS A 89 -5.55 2.64 5.57
N MET A 90 -4.54 2.96 4.79
CA MET A 90 -3.21 3.27 5.34
C MET A 90 -3.22 4.52 6.22
N ASN A 91 -4.10 5.49 5.93
CA ASN A 91 -4.26 6.68 6.77
C ASN A 91 -5.11 6.40 8.02
N TYR A 92 -6.17 5.60 7.88
CA TYR A 92 -7.07 5.24 8.96
C TYR A 92 -6.37 4.42 10.05
N TYR A 93 -5.64 3.38 9.66
CA TYR A 93 -4.86 2.52 10.55
C TYR A 93 -3.45 3.09 10.80
N ASN A 94 -3.38 4.36 11.10
CA ASN A 94 -2.17 5.15 11.24
C ASN A 94 -1.07 4.47 12.08
N GLY A 95 0.10 4.28 11.47
CA GLY A 95 1.26 3.66 12.12
C GLY A 95 1.27 2.13 12.10
N THR A 96 0.20 1.48 11.69
CA THR A 96 0.16 0.03 11.52
C THR A 96 0.76 -0.37 10.17
N ARG A 97 1.56 -1.42 10.16
CA ARG A 97 2.11 -1.99 8.91
C ARG A 97 1.04 -2.83 8.22
N LEU A 98 0.10 -2.19 7.56
CA LEU A 98 -0.92 -2.90 6.79
C LEU A 98 -0.27 -3.70 5.66
N ARG A 99 -0.69 -4.94 5.54
CA ARG A 99 -0.31 -5.83 4.45
C ARG A 99 -1.54 -6.12 3.61
N PHE A 100 -1.45 -5.84 2.32
CA PHE A 100 -2.56 -5.99 1.39
C PHE A 100 -2.46 -7.30 0.64
N VAL A 101 -3.61 -7.87 0.31
CA VAL A 101 -3.72 -8.95 -0.67
C VAL A 101 -3.86 -8.31 -2.05
N SER A 102 -2.91 -8.55 -2.91
CA SER A 102 -2.84 -7.93 -4.24
C SER A 102 -2.69 -8.96 -5.34
N LYS A 103 -3.03 -8.57 -6.57
CA LYS A 103 -2.81 -9.43 -7.74
C LYS A 103 -1.32 -9.66 -7.97
N GLU A 104 -0.93 -10.89 -8.29
CA GLU A 104 0.45 -11.25 -8.58
C GLU A 104 1.05 -10.42 -9.74
N GLU A 105 0.24 -10.07 -10.74
CA GLU A 105 0.67 -9.27 -11.89
C GLU A 105 1.17 -7.87 -11.47
N LEU A 106 0.59 -7.29 -10.42
CA LEU A 106 1.03 -6.01 -9.87
C LEU A 106 2.42 -6.09 -9.20
N GLY A 107 2.84 -7.28 -8.79
CA GLY A 107 4.19 -7.54 -8.29
C GLY A 107 5.24 -7.68 -9.39
N ARG A 108 4.84 -7.65 -10.67
CA ARG A 108 5.73 -7.85 -11.82
C ARG A 108 5.66 -6.64 -12.76
N ASN A 109 6.81 -6.02 -13.00
CA ASN A 109 7.00 -5.02 -14.06
C ASN A 109 6.06 -3.80 -14.05
N VAL A 110 5.39 -3.51 -12.92
CA VAL A 110 4.64 -2.26 -12.76
C VAL A 110 5.54 -1.24 -12.07
N PRO A 111 6.00 -0.20 -12.79
CA PRO A 111 6.86 0.82 -12.20
C PRO A 111 6.25 1.39 -10.91
N LEU A 112 7.08 1.67 -9.92
CA LEU A 112 6.71 2.19 -8.60
C LEU A 112 5.94 1.19 -7.72
N VAL A 113 4.99 0.43 -8.28
CA VAL A 113 4.09 -0.46 -7.52
C VAL A 113 4.79 -1.78 -7.17
N SER A 114 5.44 -2.43 -8.16
CA SER A 114 6.07 -3.74 -7.92
C SER A 114 7.15 -3.70 -6.84
N PRO A 115 8.07 -2.73 -6.80
CA PRO A 115 9.03 -2.59 -5.71
C PRO A 115 8.36 -2.38 -4.36
N MET A 116 7.32 -1.55 -4.29
CA MET A 116 6.60 -1.27 -3.05
C MET A 116 5.88 -2.52 -2.51
N LEU A 117 5.21 -3.28 -3.39
CA LEU A 117 4.52 -4.51 -2.98
C LEU A 117 5.49 -5.58 -2.47
N LYS A 118 6.66 -5.71 -3.09
CA LYS A 118 7.68 -6.68 -2.68
C LYS A 118 8.33 -6.29 -1.36
N SER A 119 8.78 -5.04 -1.23
CA SER A 119 9.44 -4.56 -0.02
C SER A 119 8.50 -4.45 1.17
N GLY A 120 7.23 -4.13 0.95
CA GLY A 120 6.18 -4.14 1.97
C GLY A 120 5.73 -5.54 2.39
N LYS A 121 6.30 -6.60 1.79
CA LYS A 121 5.91 -8.00 2.06
C LYS A 121 4.39 -8.20 1.93
N HIS A 122 3.77 -7.64 0.89
CA HIS A 122 2.35 -7.81 0.61
C HIS A 122 2.05 -9.21 0.08
N CYS A 123 0.88 -9.75 0.39
CA CYS A 123 0.46 -11.06 -0.12
C CYS A 123 0.06 -10.94 -1.60
N LEU A 124 0.83 -11.56 -2.48
CA LEU A 124 0.55 -11.57 -3.91
C LEU A 124 -0.14 -12.87 -4.30
N VAL A 125 -1.38 -12.77 -4.77
CA VAL A 125 -2.20 -13.93 -5.16
C VAL A 125 -2.50 -13.91 -6.65
N LYS A 126 -2.47 -15.09 -7.25
CA LYS A 126 -2.84 -15.28 -8.64
C LYS A 126 -4.36 -15.41 -8.75
N ARG A 127 -4.99 -14.48 -9.43
CA ARG A 127 -6.42 -14.58 -9.77
C ARG A 127 -6.56 -15.39 -11.05
N THR A 128 -6.94 -16.63 -10.92
CA THR A 128 -7.23 -17.48 -12.06
C THR A 128 -8.56 -18.16 -11.87
N GLY A 129 -9.28 -18.35 -12.98
CA GLY A 129 -10.68 -18.78 -12.97
C GLY A 129 -10.95 -20.25 -12.61
N SER A 130 -9.96 -21.05 -12.17
CA SER A 130 -10.21 -22.42 -11.77
C SER A 130 -10.36 -22.56 -10.25
N PRO A 131 -11.30 -23.40 -9.76
CA PRO A 131 -11.48 -23.63 -8.34
C PRO A 131 -10.21 -24.09 -7.61
N MET A 132 -9.38 -24.91 -8.26
CA MET A 132 -8.13 -25.40 -7.69
C MET A 132 -7.12 -24.26 -7.45
N GLN A 133 -7.13 -23.23 -8.31
CA GLN A 133 -6.22 -22.10 -8.16
C GLN A 133 -6.72 -21.11 -7.12
N ALA A 134 -8.04 -21.03 -6.94
CA ALA A 134 -8.63 -20.29 -5.84
C ALA A 134 -8.23 -20.93 -4.48
N MET A 135 -8.29 -22.26 -4.37
CA MET A 135 -7.80 -22.98 -3.17
C MET A 135 -6.33 -22.68 -2.90
N LYS A 136 -5.45 -22.79 -3.89
CA LYS A 136 -4.02 -22.45 -3.71
C LYS A 136 -3.79 -21.00 -3.27
N ALA A 137 -4.64 -20.06 -3.70
CA ALA A 137 -4.55 -18.68 -3.26
C ALA A 137 -4.95 -18.54 -1.78
N VAL A 138 -5.97 -19.30 -1.32
CA VAL A 138 -6.39 -19.36 0.07
C VAL A 138 -5.33 -20.01 0.94
N ASP A 139 -4.75 -21.13 0.52
CA ASP A 139 -3.67 -21.81 1.24
C ASP A 139 -2.46 -20.87 1.41
N LYS A 140 -2.04 -20.23 0.31
CA LYS A 140 -0.96 -19.23 0.36
C LYS A 140 -1.26 -18.06 1.29
N PHE A 141 -2.50 -17.63 1.38
CA PHE A 141 -2.90 -16.57 2.30
C PHE A 141 -2.90 -17.08 3.75
N ALA A 142 -3.36 -18.32 3.99
CA ALA A 142 -3.32 -18.94 5.32
C ALA A 142 -1.88 -19.06 5.83
N ASP A 143 -0.95 -19.55 5.00
CA ASP A 143 0.49 -19.62 5.32
C ASP A 143 1.11 -18.24 5.57
N TYR A 144 0.55 -17.22 4.94
CA TYR A 144 1.06 -15.85 5.07
C TYR A 144 0.64 -15.17 6.38
N VAL A 145 -0.51 -15.55 6.96
CA VAL A 145 -1.05 -14.96 8.18
C VAL A 145 -0.71 -15.79 9.45
N SER A 146 -0.26 -17.05 9.28
CA SER A 146 0.27 -17.90 10.33
C SER A 146 1.69 -17.51 10.75
#